data_b2742afcc672893e416dacc4d4d11ec7
#
_entry.id   b2742afcc672893e416dacc4d4d11ec7
#
_cell.length_a   1.000
_cell.length_b   1.000
_cell.length_c   1.000
_cell.angle_alpha   90.00
_cell.angle_beta   90.00
_cell.angle_gamma   90.00
#
_symmetry.space_group_name_H-M   'P 1'
#
loop_
_entity.id
_entity.type
_entity.pdbx_description
1 polymer ?
#
loop_
_entity_poly.entity_id
_entity_poly.type
_entity_poly.pdbx_seq_one_letter_code
_entity_poly.pdbx_strand_id
1 'polypeptide(L)'
;MSNHTGTIWNNTPNQVHRRTGPGTSYPIIDSLPPGQQLVVLCYSWGETETFTNPSGVTNTSAAWDFVVTSDQDAGGYMADVFIDTGGDISQQLGQSGTCEQLKQRLV
;
A
#
# COMPACT_ATOMS: atom_id res chain seq x y z
N MET A 1 12.57 11.34 9.70
CA MET A 1 11.49 10.37 9.58
C MET A 1 11.83 9.37 8.48
N SER A 2 11.80 8.09 8.80
CA SER A 2 12.16 7.07 7.83
C SER A 2 10.93 6.65 7.03
N ASN A 3 11.09 6.51 5.73
CA ASN A 3 10.09 5.94 4.86
C ASN A 3 10.19 4.41 4.91
N HIS A 4 9.09 3.75 4.70
CA HIS A 4 9.06 2.31 4.63
C HIS A 4 9.03 1.88 3.17
N THR A 5 9.87 0.91 2.81
CA THR A 5 9.93 0.41 1.44
C THR A 5 9.14 -0.88 1.31
N GLY A 6 8.68 -1.14 0.08
CA GLY A 6 7.99 -2.37 -0.24
C GLY A 6 8.19 -2.72 -1.71
N THR A 7 7.78 -3.93 -2.06
CA THR A 7 7.84 -4.41 -3.43
C THR A 7 6.53 -5.13 -3.75
N ILE A 8 5.93 -4.83 -4.89
CA ILE A 8 4.74 -5.55 -5.32
C ILE A 8 5.12 -7.01 -5.54
N TRP A 9 4.35 -7.95 -4.96
CA TRP A 9 4.60 -9.38 -5.13
C TRP A 9 4.67 -9.72 -6.63
N ASN A 10 5.63 -10.58 -7.00
CA ASN A 10 5.87 -10.89 -8.40
C ASN A 10 4.86 -11.88 -8.99
N ASN A 11 3.96 -12.42 -8.18
CA ASN A 11 2.93 -13.36 -8.63
C ASN A 11 1.56 -12.70 -8.80
N THR A 12 1.47 -11.36 -8.78
CA THR A 12 0.20 -10.70 -9.09
C THR A 12 -0.13 -11.00 -10.57
N PRO A 13 -1.39 -11.39 -10.87
CA PRO A 13 -1.72 -11.84 -12.24
C PRO A 13 -1.72 -10.70 -13.26
N ASN A 14 -1.90 -9.46 -12.79
CA ASN A 14 -1.92 -8.26 -13.61
C ASN A 14 -1.24 -7.13 -12.86
N GLN A 15 -1.21 -5.96 -13.48
CA GLN A 15 -0.76 -4.76 -12.78
C GLN A 15 -1.72 -4.44 -11.64
N VAL A 16 -1.17 -3.92 -10.54
CA VAL A 16 -1.94 -3.58 -9.35
C VAL A 16 -2.32 -2.12 -9.38
N HIS A 17 -3.59 -1.82 -9.16
CA HIS A 17 -4.12 -0.45 -9.27
C HIS A 17 -3.76 0.39 -8.06
N ARG A 18 -3.40 1.65 -8.31
CA ARG A 18 -3.40 2.69 -7.28
C ARG A 18 -4.67 3.51 -7.44
N ARG A 19 -5.30 3.84 -6.30
CA ARG A 19 -6.60 4.51 -6.26
C ARG A 19 -6.53 5.78 -5.44
N THR A 20 -7.57 6.61 -5.58
CA THR A 20 -7.63 7.88 -4.85
C THR A 20 -7.96 7.69 -3.37
N GLY A 21 -8.40 6.50 -2.98
CA GLY A 21 -8.74 6.19 -1.61
C GLY A 21 -8.62 4.70 -1.32
N PRO A 22 -8.83 4.29 -0.05
CA PRO A 22 -8.55 2.91 0.39
C PRO A 22 -9.71 1.95 0.10
N GLY A 23 -10.00 1.70 -1.16
CA GLY A 23 -11.03 0.75 -1.54
C GLY A 23 -11.26 0.69 -3.04
N THR A 24 -11.91 -0.37 -3.50
CA THR A 24 -12.16 -0.59 -4.93
C THR A 24 -13.26 0.30 -5.49
N SER A 25 -14.01 0.99 -4.63
CA SER A 25 -15.01 1.97 -5.06
C SER A 25 -14.40 3.31 -5.44
N TYR A 26 -13.14 3.55 -5.08
CA TYR A 26 -12.45 4.78 -5.42
C TYR A 26 -11.87 4.70 -6.83
N PRO A 27 -11.82 5.83 -7.56
CA PRO A 27 -11.27 5.84 -8.91
C PRO A 27 -9.82 5.36 -8.97
N ILE A 28 -9.49 4.67 -10.06
CA ILE A 28 -8.14 4.22 -10.35
C ILE A 28 -7.33 5.41 -10.88
N ILE A 29 -6.15 5.64 -10.29
CA ILE A 29 -5.20 6.64 -10.76
C ILE A 29 -4.35 6.04 -11.87
N ASP A 30 -3.72 4.89 -11.60
CA ASP A 30 -2.87 4.17 -12.52
C ASP A 30 -2.69 2.73 -12.03
N SER A 31 -1.76 2.01 -12.66
CA SER A 31 -1.47 0.62 -12.28
C SER A 31 0.04 0.40 -12.38
N LEU A 32 0.56 -0.45 -11.48
CA LEU A 32 1.99 -0.75 -11.41
C LEU A 32 2.24 -2.24 -11.60
N PRO A 33 3.37 -2.61 -12.24
CA PRO A 33 3.63 -4.01 -12.56
C PRO A 33 4.10 -4.82 -11.34
N PRO A 34 3.97 -6.15 -11.41
CA PRO A 34 4.58 -7.03 -10.42
C PRO A 34 6.08 -6.74 -10.29
N GLY A 35 6.60 -6.79 -9.06
CA GLY A 35 8.01 -6.55 -8.81
C GLY A 35 8.39 -5.08 -8.68
N GLN A 36 7.46 -4.15 -8.88
CA GLN A 36 7.74 -2.72 -8.74
C GLN A 36 8.11 -2.38 -7.30
N GLN A 37 9.21 -1.67 -7.11
CA GLN A 37 9.61 -1.15 -5.80
C GLN A 37 8.83 0.10 -5.48
N LEU A 38 8.45 0.22 -4.20
CA LEU A 38 7.60 1.30 -3.72
C LEU A 38 8.17 1.88 -2.43
N VAL A 39 7.82 3.14 -2.16
CA VAL A 39 7.98 3.74 -0.84
C VAL A 39 6.59 3.93 -0.25
N VAL A 40 6.37 3.40 0.95
CA VAL A 40 5.12 3.54 1.68
C VAL A 40 5.23 4.74 2.59
N LEU A 41 4.40 5.75 2.36
CA LEU A 41 4.43 6.99 3.15
C LEU A 41 3.52 6.91 4.36
N CYS A 42 2.39 6.26 4.23
CA CYS A 42 1.40 6.09 5.29
C CYS A 42 0.43 5.00 4.87
N TYR A 43 -0.48 4.63 5.78
CA TYR A 43 -1.53 3.67 5.45
C TYR A 43 -2.87 4.13 6.02
N SER A 44 -3.95 3.63 5.43
CA SER A 44 -5.31 3.87 5.91
C SER A 44 -6.06 2.55 5.99
N TRP A 45 -7.06 2.46 6.87
CA TRP A 45 -7.94 1.31 6.93
C TRP A 45 -9.10 1.51 5.95
N GLY A 46 -9.38 0.50 5.17
CA GLY A 46 -10.44 0.57 4.17
C GLY A 46 -11.06 -0.79 3.87
N GLU A 47 -11.25 -1.07 2.59
CA GLU A 47 -11.89 -2.31 2.14
C GLU A 47 -10.97 -3.51 2.39
N THR A 48 -11.53 -4.61 2.91
CA THR A 48 -10.77 -5.84 3.14
C THR A 48 -10.46 -6.54 1.83
N GLU A 49 -9.19 -6.91 1.64
CA GLU A 49 -8.70 -7.63 0.47
C GLU A 49 -7.93 -8.87 0.91
N THR A 50 -7.85 -9.87 0.04
CA THR A 50 -7.14 -11.13 0.30
C THR A 50 -6.25 -11.45 -0.88
N PHE A 51 -5.02 -11.91 -0.59
CA PHE A 51 -4.07 -12.31 -1.63
C PHE A 51 -3.13 -13.37 -1.08
N THR A 52 -2.79 -14.36 -1.93
CA THR A 52 -1.81 -15.40 -1.61
C THR A 52 -0.49 -15.04 -2.28
N ASN A 53 0.56 -14.83 -1.47
CA ASN A 53 1.86 -14.41 -1.97
C ASN A 53 2.63 -15.59 -2.60
N PRO A 54 3.82 -15.36 -3.20
CA PRO A 54 4.60 -16.43 -3.84
C PRO A 54 5.02 -17.56 -2.90
N SER A 55 5.10 -17.30 -1.61
CA SER A 55 5.44 -18.34 -0.61
C SER A 55 4.24 -19.20 -0.23
N GLY A 56 3.05 -18.93 -0.78
CA GLY A 56 1.84 -19.68 -0.49
C GLY A 56 1.10 -19.20 0.75
N VAL A 57 1.50 -18.07 1.33
CA VAL A 57 0.84 -17.49 2.51
C VAL A 57 -0.30 -16.60 2.06
N THR A 58 -1.49 -16.87 2.57
CA THR A 58 -2.68 -16.06 2.29
C THR A 58 -2.83 -15.01 3.37
N ASN A 59 -2.86 -13.75 2.96
CA ASN A 59 -3.07 -12.61 3.85
C ASN A 59 -4.39 -11.94 3.54
N THR A 60 -5.10 -11.55 4.59
CA THR A 60 -6.34 -10.78 4.49
C THR A 60 -6.15 -9.54 5.35
N SER A 61 -6.38 -8.36 4.77
CA SER A 61 -6.15 -7.11 5.47
C SER A 61 -7.05 -6.02 4.93
N ALA A 62 -7.42 -5.09 5.80
CA ALA A 62 -8.12 -3.87 5.42
C ALA A 62 -7.16 -2.68 5.29
N ALA A 63 -5.85 -2.92 5.40
CA ALA A 63 -4.86 -1.86 5.26
C ALA A 63 -4.62 -1.52 3.79
N TRP A 64 -4.54 -0.23 3.48
CA TRP A 64 -4.22 0.32 2.16
C TRP A 64 -3.06 1.28 2.32
N ASP A 65 -1.99 1.01 1.59
CA ASP A 65 -0.76 1.78 1.70
C ASP A 65 -0.78 2.92 0.69
N PHE A 66 -0.45 4.13 1.14
CA PHE A 66 -0.24 5.26 0.23
C PHE A 66 1.20 5.19 -0.25
N VAL A 67 1.39 4.87 -1.54
CA VAL A 67 2.69 4.53 -2.08
C VAL A 67 3.10 5.47 -3.21
N VAL A 68 4.42 5.68 -3.30
CA VAL A 68 5.04 6.43 -4.39
C VAL A 68 6.18 5.62 -4.98
N THR A 69 6.49 5.85 -6.25
CA THR A 69 7.60 5.20 -6.96
C THR A 69 8.82 6.11 -7.06
N SER A 70 8.65 7.42 -6.80
CA SER A 70 9.73 8.41 -6.84
C SER A 70 9.28 9.65 -6.08
N ASP A 71 10.21 10.58 -5.87
CA ASP A 71 9.93 11.85 -5.18
C ASP A 71 8.95 12.74 -5.95
N GLN A 72 8.82 12.53 -7.25
CA GLN A 72 7.95 13.35 -8.10
C GLN A 72 6.59 12.69 -8.34
N ASP A 73 6.38 11.49 -7.82
CA ASP A 73 5.13 10.77 -7.94
C ASP A 73 4.13 11.33 -6.92
N ALA A 74 2.94 11.67 -7.37
CA ALA A 74 1.88 12.16 -6.48
C ALA A 74 1.34 11.07 -5.56
N GLY A 75 1.55 9.80 -5.91
CA GLY A 75 1.16 8.68 -5.08
C GLY A 75 -0.30 8.26 -5.23
N GLY A 76 -0.61 7.14 -4.61
CA GLY A 76 -1.96 6.61 -4.57
C GLY A 76 -2.05 5.45 -3.59
N TYR A 77 -3.27 5.05 -3.29
CA TYR A 77 -3.54 3.94 -2.37
C TYR A 77 -3.51 2.61 -3.10
N MET A 78 -2.80 1.65 -2.50
CA MET A 78 -2.73 0.27 -2.99
C MET A 78 -3.01 -0.67 -1.82
N ALA A 79 -3.79 -1.72 -2.05
CA ALA A 79 -4.08 -2.70 -0.99
C ALA A 79 -2.78 -3.32 -0.50
N ASP A 80 -2.57 -3.31 0.82
CA ASP A 80 -1.32 -3.77 1.44
C ASP A 80 -1.02 -5.25 1.12
N VAL A 81 -2.06 -6.06 0.93
CA VAL A 81 -1.88 -7.50 0.65
C VAL A 81 -1.09 -7.78 -0.64
N PHE A 82 -1.03 -6.82 -1.57
CA PHE A 82 -0.27 -6.97 -2.82
C PHE A 82 1.19 -6.55 -2.68
N ILE A 83 1.60 -6.05 -1.52
CA ILE A 83 2.92 -5.45 -1.31
C ILE A 83 3.69 -6.24 -0.25
N ASP A 84 4.92 -6.61 -0.58
CA ASP A 84 5.85 -7.18 0.40
C ASP A 84 6.52 -6.03 1.14
N THR A 85 6.05 -5.75 2.35
CA THR A 85 6.62 -4.74 3.24
C THR A 85 7.46 -5.36 4.36
N GLY A 86 7.60 -6.68 4.36
CA GLY A 86 8.36 -7.40 5.37
C GLY A 86 7.56 -7.75 6.62
N GLY A 87 6.25 -7.49 6.63
CA GLY A 87 5.38 -7.80 7.77
C GLY A 87 4.09 -7.00 7.73
N ASP A 88 3.43 -6.91 8.88
CA ASP A 88 2.18 -6.17 9.02
C ASP A 88 2.48 -4.66 9.02
N ILE A 89 1.96 -3.94 8.03
CA ILE A 89 2.23 -2.50 7.88
C ILE A 89 1.74 -1.71 9.10
N SER A 90 0.63 -2.13 9.71
CA SER A 90 0.09 -1.42 10.87
C SER A 90 1.00 -1.56 12.09
N GLN A 91 1.72 -2.67 12.22
CA GLN A 91 2.70 -2.86 13.27
C GLN A 91 4.01 -2.13 12.96
N GLN A 92 4.38 -2.07 11.69
CA GLN A 92 5.61 -1.42 11.27
C GLN A 92 5.54 0.10 11.41
N LEU A 93 4.42 0.70 11.05
CA LEU A 93 4.23 2.15 11.10
C LEU A 93 3.48 2.63 12.34
N GLY A 94 2.67 1.76 12.94
CA GLY A 94 1.89 2.10 14.12
C GLY A 94 0.73 3.07 13.83
N GLN A 95 -0.01 3.44 14.85
CA GLN A 95 -1.14 4.37 14.70
C GLN A 95 -0.71 5.74 14.20
N SER A 96 0.48 6.19 14.59
CA SER A 96 1.00 7.48 14.14
C SER A 96 1.39 7.48 12.67
N GLY A 97 1.50 6.32 12.04
CA GLY A 97 1.83 6.17 10.63
C GLY A 97 0.63 6.12 9.71
N THR A 98 -0.60 6.28 10.21
CA THR A 98 -1.77 6.35 9.36
C THR A 98 -1.78 7.65 8.55
N CYS A 99 -2.39 7.62 7.39
CA CYS A 99 -2.46 8.81 6.53
C CYS A 99 -3.26 9.91 7.20
N GLU A 100 -4.28 9.57 7.98
CA GLU A 100 -5.07 10.53 8.74
C GLU A 100 -4.22 11.27 9.77
N GLN A 101 -3.38 10.52 10.50
CA GLN A 101 -2.48 11.12 11.50
C GLN A 101 -1.40 11.99 10.85
N LEU A 102 -0.87 11.53 9.72
CA LEU A 102 0.13 12.30 8.99
C LEU A 102 -0.46 13.63 8.51
N LYS A 103 -1.69 13.63 8.01
CA LYS A 103 -2.39 14.85 7.61
C LYS A 103 -2.54 15.82 8.78
N GLN A 104 -2.90 15.33 9.95
CA GLN A 104 -3.10 16.17 11.12
C GLN A 104 -1.83 16.88 11.54
N ARG A 105 -0.66 16.26 11.31
CA ARG A 105 0.62 16.87 11.66
C ARG A 105 1.06 17.96 10.68
N LEU A 106 0.46 17.97 9.49
CA LEU A 106 0.85 18.90 8.44
C LEU A 106 0.02 20.20 8.44
N VAL A 107 -1.05 20.27 9.22
CA VAL A 107 -1.94 21.43 9.26
C VAL A 107 -1.97 22.10 10.62
#